data_275f22d8ea629c70aacd924a9f89c88b
#
_entry.id   275f22d8ea629c70aacd924a9f89c88b
#
_cell.length_a   1.000
_cell.length_b   1.000
_cell.length_c   1.000
_cell.angle_alpha   90.00
_cell.angle_beta   90.00
_cell.angle_gamma   90.00
#
_symmetry.space_group_name_H-M   'P 1'
#
loop_
_entity.id
_entity.type
_entity.pdbx_description
1 polymer ?
#
loop_
_entity_poly.entity_id
_entity_poly.type
_entity_poly.pdbx_seq_one_letter_code
_entity_poly.pdbx_strand_id
1 'polypeptide(L)'
;MNLKYSRIILLAIFLFPIFIFSQKAKYASFATARVLKTNANAITRNSTTEITIEAVDKIVIHKKRVITVLNKLGIADAPMSIGYDNDTKITKLSAKIYDAFGKEIKKYKKRDFLDVSAVEHGTLYSDDRIKYLRYTPTNYPYTVVFETTYKTNSTAFIPRWFPINGYYISVEKSEYILKNPLNLPIRTLKNNFENYPVEDTSSPFNLHYVLKNQAAIKAESNSLSYLDLMPSLFVSLNNFSLKGVKGFASNWEEFGKWMHQKLLTENTQLKTSTKLEIKSLVKNAHTDLEKAKIIYEYMQRKTRYIGVQIGIGGWKPIPANEVDNVGYGDCKGLTNYMKALLDVVGIESYHTLVYAKRNRNIIKNFPSLQGNHMILNIPNNGNDIWLECTSQTIPFGFLGDFTDDRDVLVVTPEGGVIKHTPKYINHKNSQETIATIKLTSSGNLSAAVERTSKGIKYDKKYHLDKKSKKNLENYYTSKVWNYNNNTEINHITLLNNKETTSFKETIQLSITNYVTSYQENMLFKINVFNRFKKIPKRYRNRQNPLKINRGFIDRDISTITLPEGYSITSLPKEKKIENKFGLYHIQFERINEKTIKYRRTLSLKKGIYPKEDYALFRKYCKLIAKYDNLRIELTKK
;
A
#
# COMPACT_ATOMS: atom_id res chain seq x y z
N MET A 1 49.55 62.68 15.44
CA MET A 1 49.54 61.22 15.45
C MET A 1 48.19 60.68 15.98
N ASN A 2 47.01 61.17 15.53
CA ASN A 2 45.71 60.76 16.11
C ASN A 2 44.54 60.61 15.14
N LEU A 3 44.81 60.58 13.83
CA LEU A 3 43.73 60.40 12.84
C LEU A 3 43.64 59.00 12.15
N LYS A 4 44.69 58.16 12.32
CA LYS A 4 44.70 56.81 11.70
C LYS A 4 43.98 55.75 12.53
N TYR A 5 43.90 55.88 13.83
CA TYR A 5 43.19 54.90 14.69
C TYR A 5 41.67 55.06 14.69
N SER A 6 41.15 56.26 14.47
CA SER A 6 39.69 56.51 14.38
C SER A 6 39.03 55.86 13.16
N ARG A 7 39.73 55.76 12.03
CA ARG A 7 39.16 55.11 10.82
C ARG A 7 39.18 53.57 10.88
N ILE A 8 40.12 52.97 11.61
CA ILE A 8 40.17 51.50 11.78
C ILE A 8 39.09 51.05 12.77
N ILE A 9 38.78 51.79 13.80
CA ILE A 9 37.70 51.47 14.76
C ILE A 9 36.34 51.64 14.13
N LEU A 10 36.11 52.62 13.25
CA LEU A 10 34.85 52.76 12.50
C LEU A 10 34.65 51.63 11.47
N LEU A 11 35.72 51.13 10.84
CA LEU A 11 35.62 49.99 9.91
C LEU A 11 35.33 48.67 10.62
N ALA A 12 35.88 48.46 11.83
CA ALA A 12 35.59 47.27 12.66
C ALA A 12 34.19 47.28 13.21
N ILE A 13 33.58 48.42 13.52
CA ILE A 13 32.19 48.53 13.99
C ILE A 13 31.19 48.29 12.86
N PHE A 14 31.51 48.59 11.59
CA PHE A 14 30.65 48.32 10.44
C PHE A 14 30.69 46.85 9.98
N LEU A 15 31.78 46.12 10.25
CA LEU A 15 31.90 44.70 9.88
C LEU A 15 31.23 43.75 10.88
N PHE A 16 31.08 44.15 12.15
CA PHE A 16 30.48 43.32 13.19
C PHE A 16 28.95 43.02 12.97
N PRO A 17 28.10 43.94 12.53
CA PRO A 17 26.70 43.63 12.25
C PRO A 17 26.49 42.73 11.00
N ILE A 18 27.43 42.75 10.05
CA ILE A 18 27.33 41.92 8.83
C ILE A 18 27.46 40.43 9.16
N PHE A 19 28.31 40.04 10.10
CA PHE A 19 28.43 38.65 10.56
C PHE A 19 27.19 38.14 11.31
N ILE A 20 26.52 39.02 12.10
CA ILE A 20 25.32 38.68 12.86
C ILE A 20 24.11 38.51 11.91
N PHE A 21 24.01 39.29 10.85
CA PHE A 21 23.00 39.17 9.82
C PHE A 21 23.18 37.91 8.98
N SER A 22 24.41 37.45 8.71
CA SER A 22 24.71 36.26 7.94
C SER A 22 24.18 34.97 8.59
N GLN A 23 24.26 34.82 9.90
CA GLN A 23 23.71 33.64 10.60
C GLN A 23 22.16 33.62 10.65
N LYS A 24 21.52 34.79 10.78
CA LYS A 24 20.05 34.90 10.76
C LYS A 24 19.43 34.60 9.40
N ALA A 25 20.11 34.92 8.31
CA ALA A 25 19.62 34.68 6.95
C ALA A 25 19.58 33.20 6.59
N LYS A 26 20.37 32.33 7.23
CA LYS A 26 20.50 30.90 6.88
C LYS A 26 19.17 30.13 6.90
N TYR A 27 18.27 30.42 7.83
CA TYR A 27 16.97 29.73 7.97
C TYR A 27 15.78 30.59 7.54
N ALA A 28 16.03 31.78 7.02
CA ALA A 28 14.99 32.65 6.50
C ALA A 28 14.37 32.07 5.23
N SER A 29 13.05 32.10 5.15
CA SER A 29 12.29 31.54 4.02
C SER A 29 12.48 32.34 2.73
N PHE A 30 12.72 33.66 2.81
CA PHE A 30 12.97 34.52 1.66
C PHE A 30 14.29 34.18 0.94
N ALA A 31 15.28 33.64 1.65
CA ALA A 31 16.57 33.21 1.10
C ALA A 31 16.45 31.98 0.16
N THR A 32 15.25 31.40 0.01
CA THR A 32 15.02 30.24 -0.84
C THR A 32 14.69 30.66 -2.26
N ALA A 33 15.33 30.03 -3.25
CA ALA A 33 15.10 30.29 -4.67
C ALA A 33 13.62 30.14 -5.05
N ARG A 34 13.11 31.03 -5.94
CA ARG A 34 11.69 31.04 -6.37
C ARG A 34 11.25 29.71 -6.98
N VAL A 35 12.12 29.05 -7.74
CA VAL A 35 11.83 27.76 -8.38
C VAL A 35 11.48 26.67 -7.34
N LEU A 36 12.10 26.69 -6.17
CA LEU A 36 11.85 25.75 -5.09
C LEU A 36 10.52 26.00 -4.35
N LYS A 37 9.96 27.22 -4.45
CA LYS A 37 8.65 27.57 -3.88
C LYS A 37 7.50 27.18 -4.81
N THR A 38 7.77 27.06 -6.11
CA THR A 38 6.76 26.78 -7.13
C THR A 38 6.17 25.38 -6.94
N ASN A 39 4.85 25.28 -6.74
CA ASN A 39 4.10 24.04 -6.49
C ASN A 39 4.54 23.27 -5.24
N ALA A 40 5.29 23.87 -4.32
CA ALA A 40 5.72 23.23 -3.10
C ALA A 40 4.81 23.58 -1.93
N ASN A 41 4.56 22.63 -1.06
CA ASN A 41 3.96 22.82 0.27
C ASN A 41 5.06 22.92 1.34
N ALA A 42 6.21 22.29 1.08
CA ALA A 42 7.41 22.35 1.91
C ALA A 42 8.68 22.31 1.04
N ILE A 43 9.79 22.78 1.60
CA ILE A 43 11.10 22.76 0.97
C ILE A 43 12.07 22.04 1.90
N THR A 44 12.68 20.97 1.45
CA THR A 44 13.84 20.37 2.10
C THR A 44 15.07 21.25 1.81
N ARG A 45 15.39 22.17 2.75
CA ARG A 45 16.56 23.07 2.64
C ARG A 45 17.87 22.32 2.73
N ASN A 46 17.91 21.36 3.62
CA ASN A 46 19.02 20.42 3.76
C ASN A 46 18.52 19.12 4.40
N SER A 47 18.90 17.99 3.83
CA SER A 47 18.68 16.67 4.43
C SER A 47 19.98 15.88 4.32
N THR A 48 20.68 15.68 5.44
CA THR A 48 21.91 14.89 5.48
C THR A 48 21.65 13.61 6.26
N THR A 49 22.04 12.47 5.67
CA THR A 49 22.15 11.18 6.35
C THR A 49 23.59 10.72 6.28
N GLU A 50 24.24 10.69 7.42
CA GLU A 50 25.62 10.22 7.55
C GLU A 50 25.63 8.93 8.38
N ILE A 51 26.29 7.90 7.85
CA ILE A 51 26.39 6.57 8.43
C ILE A 51 27.85 6.23 8.58
N THR A 52 28.25 5.77 9.76
CA THR A 52 29.60 5.23 10.01
C THR A 52 29.49 3.78 10.44
N ILE A 53 30.16 2.88 9.72
CA ILE A 53 30.25 1.46 10.07
C ILE A 53 31.41 1.32 11.08
N GLU A 54 31.08 1.08 12.36
CA GLU A 54 32.08 0.89 13.42
C GLU A 54 32.49 -0.59 13.57
N ALA A 55 31.57 -1.53 13.25
CA ALA A 55 31.80 -2.97 13.25
C ALA A 55 30.75 -3.67 12.37
N VAL A 56 30.90 -4.98 12.09
CA VAL A 56 29.89 -5.77 11.38
C VAL A 56 28.51 -5.70 12.06
N ASP A 57 28.50 -5.55 13.37
CA ASP A 57 27.31 -5.47 14.21
C ASP A 57 27.15 -4.10 14.88
N LYS A 58 27.71 -3.03 14.30
CA LYS A 58 27.61 -1.69 14.90
C LYS A 58 27.72 -0.58 13.87
N ILE A 59 26.67 0.21 13.76
CA ILE A 59 26.65 1.44 12.96
C ILE A 59 26.19 2.63 13.78
N VAL A 60 26.74 3.80 13.45
CA VAL A 60 26.31 5.10 13.96
C VAL A 60 25.67 5.87 12.84
N ILE A 61 24.46 6.37 13.06
CA ILE A 61 23.71 7.14 12.09
C ILE A 61 23.46 8.55 12.63
N HIS A 62 23.90 9.55 11.88
CA HIS A 62 23.58 10.96 12.11
C HIS A 62 22.65 11.46 11.02
N LYS A 63 21.50 12.03 11.41
CA LYS A 63 20.53 12.63 10.49
C LYS A 63 20.25 14.07 10.89
N LYS A 64 20.31 14.97 9.90
CA LYS A 64 19.91 16.37 10.06
C LYS A 64 18.98 16.76 8.93
N ARG A 65 17.81 17.28 9.28
CA ARG A 65 16.85 17.80 8.32
C ARG A 65 16.51 19.25 8.63
N VAL A 66 16.55 20.08 7.61
CA VAL A 66 16.12 21.47 7.64
C VAL A 66 14.98 21.60 6.63
N ILE A 67 13.78 21.81 7.12
CA ILE A 67 12.58 21.83 6.26
C ILE A 67 11.83 23.14 6.50
N THR A 68 11.63 23.93 5.43
CA THR A 68 10.77 25.11 5.45
C THR A 68 9.37 24.69 5.02
N VAL A 69 8.39 24.84 5.91
CA VAL A 69 6.96 24.58 5.67
C VAL A 69 6.31 25.85 5.16
N LEU A 70 5.80 25.81 3.92
CA LEU A 70 5.27 26.99 3.24
C LEU A 70 3.79 27.27 3.54
N ASN A 71 3.04 26.21 3.83
CA ASN A 71 1.61 26.30 4.10
C ASN A 71 1.12 25.09 4.93
N LYS A 72 -0.16 25.08 5.32
CA LYS A 72 -0.78 24.04 6.15
C LYS A 72 -0.61 22.61 5.58
N LEU A 73 -0.61 22.44 4.26
CA LEU A 73 -0.48 21.12 3.62
C LEU A 73 0.92 20.53 3.80
N GLY A 74 1.95 21.38 3.99
CA GLY A 74 3.33 20.94 4.20
C GLY A 74 3.68 20.55 5.64
N ILE A 75 2.77 20.65 6.62
CA ILE A 75 3.07 20.28 8.02
C ILE A 75 3.50 18.81 8.13
N ALA A 76 2.83 17.92 7.40
CA ALA A 76 3.12 16.48 7.41
C ALA A 76 4.52 16.14 6.86
N ASP A 77 5.13 17.05 6.09
CA ASP A 77 6.43 16.84 5.46
C ASP A 77 7.62 17.16 6.38
N ALA A 78 7.35 17.80 7.53
CA ALA A 78 8.33 18.15 8.54
C ALA A 78 8.17 17.38 9.87
N PRO A 79 8.11 16.03 9.86
CA PRO A 79 7.93 15.27 11.09
C PRO A 79 9.17 15.37 11.98
N MET A 80 8.93 15.57 13.27
CA MET A 80 9.97 15.56 14.32
C MET A 80 9.81 14.29 15.15
N SER A 81 10.17 13.15 14.55
CA SER A 81 10.04 11.84 15.20
C SER A 81 11.20 10.92 14.85
N ILE A 82 11.48 9.99 15.76
CA ILE A 82 12.43 8.89 15.57
C ILE A 82 11.86 7.63 16.22
N GLY A 83 11.75 6.56 15.43
CA GLY A 83 11.49 5.20 15.93
C GLY A 83 12.79 4.60 16.50
N TYR A 84 12.65 3.78 17.52
CA TYR A 84 13.75 3.04 18.12
C TYR A 84 13.22 1.80 18.84
N ASP A 85 14.08 0.84 19.11
CA ASP A 85 13.83 -0.41 19.80
C ASP A 85 14.94 -0.67 20.84
N ASN A 86 14.96 -1.86 21.44
CA ASN A 86 15.98 -2.24 22.42
C ASN A 86 17.41 -2.31 21.82
N ASP A 87 17.52 -2.49 20.51
CA ASP A 87 18.80 -2.57 19.78
C ASP A 87 19.31 -1.20 19.31
N THR A 88 18.54 -0.14 19.56
CA THR A 88 18.79 1.21 19.07
C THR A 88 18.95 2.22 20.21
N LYS A 89 20.15 2.80 20.38
CA LYS A 89 20.43 3.82 21.39
C LYS A 89 20.48 5.21 20.78
N ILE A 90 19.48 6.06 21.08
CA ILE A 90 19.47 7.46 20.67
C ILE A 90 20.44 8.26 21.56
N THR A 91 21.52 8.78 20.96
CA THR A 91 22.57 9.56 21.66
C THR A 91 22.34 11.07 21.56
N LYS A 92 21.78 11.56 20.44
CA LYS A 92 21.41 12.97 20.24
C LYS A 92 20.00 13.06 19.68
N LEU A 93 19.19 13.99 20.19
CA LEU A 93 17.87 14.30 19.67
C LEU A 93 17.54 15.75 20.00
N SER A 94 17.25 16.56 18.98
CA SER A 94 16.91 17.97 19.15
C SER A 94 16.06 18.46 17.99
N ALA A 95 15.25 19.49 18.27
CA ALA A 95 14.55 20.24 17.25
C ALA A 95 14.61 21.74 17.55
N LYS A 96 14.63 22.54 16.50
CA LYS A 96 14.54 24.01 16.56
C LYS A 96 13.56 24.49 15.52
N ILE A 97 12.78 25.50 15.89
CA ILE A 97 11.81 26.13 15.01
C ILE A 97 12.23 27.57 14.79
N TYR A 98 12.17 28.01 13.55
CA TYR A 98 12.50 29.35 13.11
C TYR A 98 11.30 29.97 12.39
N ASP A 99 11.08 31.27 12.59
CA ASP A 99 10.07 32.03 11.87
C ASP A 99 10.47 32.27 10.39
N ALA A 100 9.63 33.02 9.67
CA ALA A 100 9.84 33.37 8.26
C ALA A 100 11.14 34.15 8.03
N PHE A 101 11.63 34.87 9.03
CA PHE A 101 12.83 35.70 8.98
C PHE A 101 14.10 34.99 9.49
N GLY A 102 13.97 33.72 9.92
CA GLY A 102 15.08 32.93 10.44
C GLY A 102 15.41 33.19 11.91
N LYS A 103 14.51 33.85 12.68
CA LYS A 103 14.64 34.00 14.12
C LYS A 103 14.21 32.69 14.80
N GLU A 104 15.03 32.16 15.72
CA GLU A 104 14.70 31.00 16.54
C GLU A 104 13.54 31.35 17.47
N ILE A 105 12.39 30.66 17.33
CA ILE A 105 11.21 30.86 18.15
C ILE A 105 11.00 29.74 19.17
N LYS A 106 11.58 28.56 18.92
CA LYS A 106 11.49 27.44 19.84
C LYS A 106 12.66 26.46 19.69
N LYS A 107 13.11 25.92 20.83
CA LYS A 107 14.18 24.91 20.88
C LYS A 107 13.75 23.77 21.78
N TYR A 108 13.98 22.56 21.32
CA TYR A 108 13.65 21.33 22.02
C TYR A 108 14.87 20.44 22.17
N LYS A 109 15.03 19.86 23.36
CA LYS A 109 16.06 18.86 23.71
C LYS A 109 15.41 17.47 23.79
N LYS A 110 16.21 16.40 23.89
CA LYS A 110 15.75 15.01 23.97
C LYS A 110 14.65 14.79 25.04
N ARG A 111 14.72 15.46 26.17
CA ARG A 111 13.74 15.37 27.26
C ARG A 111 12.36 15.92 26.94
N ASP A 112 12.27 16.80 25.94
CA ASP A 112 11.04 17.48 25.56
C ASP A 112 10.21 16.63 24.57
N PHE A 113 10.77 15.52 24.06
CA PHE A 113 10.07 14.60 23.16
C PHE A 113 9.23 13.64 23.95
N LEU A 114 7.97 13.49 23.51
CA LEU A 114 7.08 12.43 23.99
C LEU A 114 7.62 11.08 23.57
N ASP A 115 7.50 10.08 24.45
CA ASP A 115 7.97 8.72 24.24
C ASP A 115 6.80 7.76 24.42
N VAL A 116 6.39 7.13 23.32
CA VAL A 116 5.24 6.22 23.32
C VAL A 116 5.59 4.90 22.64
N SER A 117 4.83 3.86 22.97
CA SER A 117 4.87 2.60 22.22
C SER A 117 4.42 2.84 20.78
N ALA A 118 5.11 2.24 19.81
CA ALA A 118 4.79 2.29 18.39
C ALA A 118 3.96 1.07 17.93
N VAL A 119 3.21 0.46 18.83
CA VAL A 119 2.39 -0.73 18.56
C VAL A 119 1.26 -0.39 17.59
N GLU A 120 1.16 -1.13 16.49
CA GLU A 120 0.04 -1.07 15.55
C GLU A 120 -1.14 -1.93 16.05
N HIS A 121 -2.35 -1.62 15.57
CA HIS A 121 -3.54 -2.42 15.88
C HIS A 121 -3.35 -3.89 15.50
N GLY A 122 -3.64 -4.80 16.44
CA GLY A 122 -3.46 -6.25 16.29
C GLY A 122 -2.11 -6.77 16.78
N THR A 123 -1.22 -5.93 17.31
CA THR A 123 0.03 -6.32 17.97
C THR A 123 -0.16 -6.24 19.49
N LEU A 124 0.11 -7.32 20.23
CA LEU A 124 0.07 -7.34 21.70
C LEU A 124 1.40 -6.91 22.29
N TYR A 125 2.51 -7.35 21.71
CA TYR A 125 3.85 -7.14 22.23
C TYR A 125 4.77 -6.60 21.15
N SER A 126 5.40 -5.45 21.40
CA SER A 126 6.47 -4.88 20.58
C SER A 126 7.40 -4.08 21.49
N ASP A 127 8.70 -4.14 21.21
CA ASP A 127 9.71 -3.26 21.79
C ASP A 127 9.90 -1.97 20.99
N ASP A 128 9.17 -1.82 19.89
CA ASP A 128 9.20 -0.61 19.07
C ASP A 128 8.59 0.57 19.82
N ARG A 129 9.34 1.66 19.87
CA ARG A 129 8.94 2.92 20.47
C ARG A 129 9.17 4.07 19.50
N ILE A 130 8.47 5.18 19.70
CA ILE A 130 8.66 6.41 18.95
C ILE A 130 8.82 7.60 19.90
N LYS A 131 9.90 8.36 19.71
CA LYS A 131 10.03 9.71 20.29
C LYS A 131 9.56 10.72 19.25
N TYR A 132 8.65 11.60 19.64
CA TYR A 132 8.11 12.60 18.74
C TYR A 132 7.79 13.92 19.43
N LEU A 133 7.74 14.99 18.62
CA LEU A 133 7.23 16.29 19.00
C LEU A 133 6.04 16.68 18.13
N ARG A 134 5.05 17.32 18.73
CA ARG A 134 4.00 18.03 18.02
C ARG A 134 4.27 19.53 18.12
N TYR A 135 4.28 20.20 16.99
CA TYR A 135 4.36 21.64 16.88
C TYR A 135 3.15 22.15 16.10
N THR A 136 2.39 23.07 16.71
CA THR A 136 1.27 23.73 16.05
C THR A 136 1.73 25.12 15.63
N PRO A 137 1.94 25.37 14.33
CA PRO A 137 2.39 26.67 13.84
C PRO A 137 1.27 27.70 13.92
N THR A 138 1.59 28.93 14.29
CA THR A 138 0.71 30.09 14.23
C THR A 138 0.78 30.78 12.88
N ASN A 139 1.96 30.78 12.26
CA ASN A 139 2.22 31.48 11.01
C ASN A 139 3.02 30.62 10.02
N TYR A 140 2.92 30.94 8.74
CA TYR A 140 3.68 30.36 7.63
C TYR A 140 4.36 31.48 6.83
N PRO A 141 5.53 31.20 6.23
CA PRO A 141 6.32 29.99 6.37
C PRO A 141 7.07 29.94 7.72
N TYR A 142 7.45 28.73 8.13
CA TYR A 142 8.38 28.49 9.24
C TYR A 142 9.38 27.40 8.89
N THR A 143 10.51 27.35 9.58
CA THR A 143 11.55 26.34 9.31
C THR A 143 11.80 25.47 10.53
N VAL A 144 11.82 24.16 10.30
CA VAL A 144 12.15 23.13 11.29
C VAL A 144 13.57 22.63 11.03
N VAL A 145 14.42 22.64 12.06
CA VAL A 145 15.71 21.94 12.08
C VAL A 145 15.57 20.78 13.03
N PHE A 146 15.63 19.55 12.51
CA PHE A 146 15.52 18.33 13.29
C PHE A 146 16.81 17.51 13.16
N GLU A 147 17.42 17.15 14.28
CA GLU A 147 18.72 16.47 14.31
C GLU A 147 18.70 15.29 15.26
N THR A 148 19.16 14.15 14.77
CA THR A 148 19.24 12.91 15.54
C THR A 148 20.58 12.23 15.33
N THR A 149 21.11 11.59 16.39
CA THR A 149 22.20 10.62 16.30
C THR A 149 21.82 9.39 17.09
N TYR A 150 21.97 8.23 16.51
CA TYR A 150 21.70 6.96 17.18
C TYR A 150 22.70 5.88 16.75
N LYS A 151 22.87 4.87 17.60
CA LYS A 151 23.68 3.69 17.36
C LYS A 151 22.77 2.47 17.35
N THR A 152 23.06 1.50 16.48
CA THR A 152 22.34 0.21 16.45
C THR A 152 23.30 -0.93 16.17
N ASN A 153 22.98 -2.12 16.71
CA ASN A 153 23.69 -3.37 16.43
C ASN A 153 23.07 -4.15 15.25
N SER A 154 21.99 -3.60 14.64
CA SER A 154 21.27 -4.23 13.52
C SER A 154 21.74 -3.64 12.19
N THR A 155 22.86 -4.13 11.65
CA THR A 155 23.47 -3.64 10.41
C THR A 155 22.81 -4.22 9.16
N ALA A 156 21.90 -5.20 9.29
CA ALA A 156 21.03 -5.67 8.22
C ALA A 156 20.14 -4.55 7.64
N PHE A 157 19.98 -3.44 8.36
CA PHE A 157 19.17 -2.28 7.97
C PHE A 157 20.02 -1.01 7.80
N ILE A 158 20.83 -0.96 6.75
CA ILE A 158 21.47 0.31 6.38
C ILE A 158 20.38 1.29 5.90
N PRO A 159 20.32 2.53 6.45
CA PRO A 159 19.36 3.52 5.99
C PRO A 159 19.40 3.75 4.49
N ARG A 160 18.25 3.61 3.84
CA ARG A 160 18.07 3.91 2.41
C ARG A 160 18.03 5.42 2.21
N TRP A 161 18.44 5.89 1.04
CA TRP A 161 18.34 7.28 0.68
C TRP A 161 17.22 7.53 -0.32
N PHE A 162 16.32 8.41 0.04
CA PHE A 162 15.26 8.95 -0.80
C PHE A 162 15.42 10.47 -0.79
N PRO A 163 16.19 11.06 -1.71
CA PRO A 163 16.46 12.50 -1.71
C PRO A 163 15.21 13.36 -1.84
N ILE A 164 14.18 12.85 -2.53
CA ILE A 164 12.86 13.47 -2.68
C ILE A 164 11.88 12.64 -1.85
N ASN A 165 11.30 13.22 -0.80
CA ASN A 165 10.49 12.46 0.18
C ASN A 165 9.00 12.39 -0.14
N GLY A 166 8.52 13.01 -1.22
CA GLY A 166 7.12 13.00 -1.61
C GLY A 166 6.77 13.99 -2.71
N TYR A 167 5.49 14.04 -3.05
CA TYR A 167 4.95 15.04 -3.96
C TYR A 167 4.79 16.39 -3.25
N TYR A 168 4.86 17.48 -4.00
CA TYR A 168 4.74 18.86 -3.52
C TYR A 168 5.82 19.28 -2.51
N ILE A 169 6.96 18.59 -2.54
CA ILE A 169 8.16 18.94 -1.77
C ILE A 169 9.28 19.22 -2.77
N SER A 170 9.92 20.37 -2.65
CA SER A 170 11.16 20.68 -3.37
C SER A 170 12.37 20.39 -2.51
N VAL A 171 13.53 20.22 -3.14
CA VAL A 171 14.78 19.91 -2.45
C VAL A 171 15.85 20.91 -2.86
N GLU A 172 16.35 21.69 -1.91
CA GLU A 172 17.52 22.55 -2.10
C GLU A 172 18.80 21.72 -2.05
N LYS A 173 18.95 20.86 -1.01
CA LYS A 173 20.03 19.88 -0.90
C LYS A 173 19.57 18.63 -0.15
N SER A 174 19.88 17.45 -0.70
CA SER A 174 19.79 16.16 0.00
C SER A 174 21.10 15.40 -0.19
N GLU A 175 21.67 14.87 0.88
CA GLU A 175 22.99 14.28 0.93
C GLU A 175 23.01 12.97 1.69
N TYR A 176 23.72 12.00 1.15
CA TYR A 176 23.92 10.69 1.75
C TYR A 176 25.41 10.38 1.81
N ILE A 177 25.91 10.09 3.00
CA ILE A 177 27.30 9.77 3.27
C ILE A 177 27.35 8.44 4.01
N LEU A 178 28.13 7.49 3.51
CA LEU A 178 28.46 6.27 4.23
C LEU A 178 29.97 6.15 4.34
N LYS A 179 30.46 6.14 5.58
CA LYS A 179 31.86 5.95 5.93
C LYS A 179 32.08 4.50 6.38
N ASN A 180 32.97 3.81 5.72
CA ASN A 180 33.27 2.40 5.96
C ASN A 180 34.79 2.20 6.18
N PRO A 181 35.31 2.63 7.33
CA PRO A 181 36.74 2.56 7.62
C PRO A 181 37.27 1.12 7.72
N LEU A 182 36.37 0.14 7.83
CA LEU A 182 36.74 -1.28 7.87
C LEU A 182 36.81 -1.92 6.49
N ASN A 183 36.50 -1.17 5.43
CA ASN A 183 36.44 -1.65 4.05
C ASN A 183 35.60 -2.93 3.86
N LEU A 184 34.51 -3.06 4.62
CA LEU A 184 33.59 -4.18 4.48
C LEU A 184 32.94 -4.16 3.09
N PRO A 185 32.77 -5.32 2.45
CA PRO A 185 32.06 -5.40 1.16
C PRO A 185 30.63 -4.88 1.28
N ILE A 186 30.30 -3.88 0.45
CA ILE A 186 28.97 -3.26 0.36
C ILE A 186 28.37 -3.49 -1.02
N ARG A 187 27.05 -3.66 -1.07
CA ARG A 187 26.27 -3.67 -2.30
C ARG A 187 25.38 -2.44 -2.36
N THR A 188 25.25 -1.86 -3.53
CA THR A 188 24.40 -0.72 -3.78
C THR A 188 23.43 -0.99 -4.93
N LEU A 189 22.23 -0.43 -4.83
CA LEU A 189 21.28 -0.37 -5.94
C LEU A 189 20.80 1.07 -6.09
N LYS A 190 21.06 1.65 -7.25
CA LYS A 190 20.62 2.99 -7.66
C LYS A 190 19.39 2.84 -8.55
N ASN A 191 18.28 3.49 -8.19
CA ASN A 191 17.07 3.52 -9.01
C ASN A 191 16.81 4.95 -9.48
N ASN A 192 16.50 5.13 -10.76
CA ASN A 192 16.13 6.39 -11.41
C ASN A 192 17.16 7.52 -11.29
N PHE A 193 18.43 7.22 -11.01
CA PHE A 193 19.48 8.25 -10.92
C PHE A 193 19.68 8.94 -12.26
N GLU A 194 19.52 8.23 -13.36
CA GLU A 194 19.63 8.74 -14.72
C GLU A 194 18.63 9.86 -15.06
N ASN A 195 17.53 9.94 -14.30
CA ASN A 195 16.47 10.92 -14.51
C ASN A 195 16.62 12.18 -13.62
N TYR A 196 17.64 12.21 -12.77
CA TYR A 196 17.84 13.28 -11.78
C TYR A 196 19.32 13.68 -11.68
N PRO A 197 19.64 14.96 -11.39
CA PRO A 197 20.99 15.44 -11.29
C PRO A 197 21.64 15.02 -9.94
N VAL A 198 21.83 13.71 -9.75
CA VAL A 198 22.49 13.16 -8.57
C VAL A 198 24.00 13.17 -8.81
N GLU A 199 24.71 13.94 -8.02
CA GLU A 199 26.18 13.93 -7.95
C GLU A 199 26.64 12.69 -7.19
N ASP A 200 27.62 11.94 -7.72
CA ASP A 200 28.21 10.75 -7.11
C ASP A 200 29.74 10.95 -7.00
N THR A 201 30.22 11.10 -5.79
CA THR A 201 31.66 11.21 -5.49
C THR A 201 32.13 10.05 -4.59
N SER A 202 31.48 8.91 -4.73
CA SER A 202 31.77 7.70 -3.96
C SER A 202 33.13 7.09 -4.34
N SER A 203 33.71 6.36 -3.39
CA SER A 203 34.83 5.42 -3.60
C SER A 203 34.32 3.99 -3.39
N PRO A 204 35.11 2.94 -3.65
CA PRO A 204 34.66 1.56 -3.51
C PRO A 204 34.04 1.19 -2.15
N PHE A 205 34.50 1.83 -1.08
CA PHE A 205 34.03 1.54 0.28
C PHE A 205 33.30 2.71 0.96
N ASN A 206 33.41 3.93 0.45
CA ASN A 206 32.76 5.10 1.01
C ASN A 206 31.81 5.71 -0.01
N LEU A 207 30.56 5.94 0.39
CA LEU A 207 29.54 6.46 -0.50
C LEU A 207 29.28 7.93 -0.20
N HIS A 208 29.17 8.73 -1.26
CA HIS A 208 28.78 10.13 -1.15
C HIS A 208 27.91 10.54 -2.36
N TYR A 209 26.61 10.78 -2.08
CA TYR A 209 25.63 11.19 -3.09
C TYR A 209 24.96 12.48 -2.68
N VAL A 210 24.77 13.37 -3.65
CA VAL A 210 24.11 14.66 -3.42
C VAL A 210 23.10 14.94 -4.53
N LEU A 211 21.88 15.33 -4.14
CA LEU A 211 20.87 15.92 -5.02
C LEU A 211 20.69 17.38 -4.62
N LYS A 212 20.72 18.30 -5.61
CA LYS A 212 20.54 19.74 -5.41
C LYS A 212 19.45 20.31 -6.31
N ASN A 213 18.84 21.40 -5.85
CA ASN A 213 17.95 22.27 -6.64
C ASN A 213 16.82 21.57 -7.38
N GLN A 214 16.19 20.54 -6.76
CA GLN A 214 15.09 19.80 -7.33
C GLN A 214 13.76 20.52 -7.06
N ALA A 215 13.08 20.96 -8.10
CA ALA A 215 11.73 21.53 -8.00
C ALA A 215 10.69 20.49 -7.53
N ALA A 216 9.61 20.97 -6.91
CA ALA A 216 8.54 20.11 -6.41
C ALA A 216 7.79 19.40 -7.54
N ILE A 217 7.58 18.10 -7.38
CA ILE A 217 6.87 17.24 -8.32
C ILE A 217 5.41 17.13 -7.89
N LYS A 218 4.48 17.28 -8.85
CA LYS A 218 3.03 17.15 -8.58
C LYS A 218 2.58 15.70 -8.64
N ALA A 219 1.66 15.34 -7.76
CA ALA A 219 0.97 14.06 -7.87
C ALA A 219 0.02 14.04 -9.07
N GLU A 220 0.03 12.95 -9.82
CA GLU A 220 -0.87 12.72 -10.94
C GLU A 220 -1.73 11.48 -10.71
N SER A 221 -3.02 11.57 -11.04
CA SER A 221 -3.95 10.44 -10.91
C SER A 221 -3.54 9.30 -11.84
N ASN A 222 -3.71 8.05 -11.39
CA ASN A 222 -3.35 6.87 -12.18
C ASN A 222 -1.88 6.90 -12.66
N SER A 223 -0.97 7.30 -11.79
CA SER A 223 0.48 7.25 -12.03
C SER A 223 1.10 6.04 -11.33
N LEU A 224 2.34 5.75 -11.66
CA LEU A 224 3.21 4.91 -10.83
C LEU A 224 3.31 5.48 -9.42
N SER A 225 3.73 4.69 -8.45
CA SER A 225 4.02 5.20 -7.11
C SER A 225 5.22 6.17 -7.17
N TYR A 226 5.30 7.09 -6.23
CA TYR A 226 6.45 8.00 -6.19
C TYR A 226 7.77 7.23 -5.96
N LEU A 227 7.73 6.09 -5.26
CA LEU A 227 8.88 5.22 -5.05
C LEU A 227 9.39 4.57 -6.35
N ASP A 228 8.51 4.38 -7.34
CA ASP A 228 8.88 3.86 -8.66
C ASP A 228 9.40 4.97 -9.60
N LEU A 229 9.16 6.25 -9.27
CA LEU A 229 9.48 7.40 -10.10
C LEU A 229 10.69 8.20 -9.59
N MET A 230 10.90 8.24 -8.26
CA MET A 230 11.91 9.10 -7.63
C MET A 230 13.26 8.38 -7.50
N PRO A 231 14.37 9.13 -7.45
CA PRO A 231 15.69 8.55 -7.22
C PRO A 231 15.75 7.92 -5.84
N SER A 232 16.36 6.75 -5.75
CA SER A 232 16.58 6.06 -4.48
C SER A 232 17.85 5.23 -4.50
N LEU A 233 18.53 5.21 -3.34
CA LEU A 233 19.71 4.39 -3.10
C LEU A 233 19.39 3.34 -2.02
N PHE A 234 19.69 2.10 -2.33
CA PHE A 234 19.70 1.00 -1.38
C PHE A 234 21.12 0.57 -1.12
N VAL A 235 21.44 0.29 0.13
CA VAL A 235 22.75 -0.18 0.55
C VAL A 235 22.59 -1.39 1.44
N SER A 236 23.43 -2.38 1.28
CA SER A 236 23.48 -3.60 2.11
C SER A 236 24.92 -4.06 2.30
N LEU A 237 25.24 -4.57 3.48
CA LEU A 237 26.51 -5.24 3.76
C LEU A 237 26.43 -6.72 3.36
N ASN A 238 27.55 -7.31 2.94
CA ASN A 238 27.63 -8.76 2.77
C ASN A 238 27.67 -9.46 4.13
N ASN A 239 28.49 -8.94 5.05
CA ASN A 239 28.54 -9.36 6.45
C ASN A 239 27.63 -8.42 7.26
N PHE A 240 26.62 -8.91 7.92
CA PHE A 240 25.65 -8.12 8.65
C PHE A 240 25.28 -8.77 9.99
N SER A 241 24.63 -8.01 10.82
CA SER A 241 23.96 -8.47 12.04
C SER A 241 22.49 -8.06 12.01
N LEU A 242 21.59 -8.98 12.34
CA LEU A 242 20.17 -8.74 12.57
C LEU A 242 19.86 -8.98 14.03
N LYS A 243 19.74 -7.90 14.81
CA LYS A 243 19.41 -7.99 16.25
C LYS A 243 20.28 -9.02 16.99
N GLY A 244 21.60 -8.99 16.74
CA GLY A 244 22.60 -9.89 17.35
C GLY A 244 22.85 -11.19 16.56
N VAL A 245 22.00 -11.57 15.60
CA VAL A 245 22.24 -12.76 14.76
C VAL A 245 23.11 -12.36 13.57
N LYS A 246 24.35 -12.83 13.55
CA LYS A 246 25.31 -12.58 12.48
C LYS A 246 24.95 -13.34 11.21
N GLY A 247 25.16 -12.73 10.05
CA GLY A 247 24.87 -13.29 8.74
C GLY A 247 25.88 -12.85 7.69
N PHE A 248 25.94 -13.66 6.63
CA PHE A 248 26.64 -13.34 5.39
C PHE A 248 25.73 -13.68 4.22
N ALA A 249 25.62 -12.76 3.26
CA ALA A 249 24.98 -13.03 1.98
C ALA A 249 25.47 -12.06 0.91
N SER A 250 25.86 -12.57 -0.24
CA SER A 250 26.17 -11.81 -1.45
C SER A 250 25.08 -11.94 -2.51
N ASN A 251 24.26 -12.99 -2.43
CA ASN A 251 23.18 -13.34 -3.33
C ASN A 251 21.95 -13.85 -2.56
N TRP A 252 20.83 -14.10 -3.26
CA TRP A 252 19.58 -14.57 -2.63
C TRP A 252 19.68 -15.99 -2.09
N GLU A 253 20.44 -16.87 -2.73
CA GLU A 253 20.66 -18.24 -2.27
C GLU A 253 21.30 -18.23 -0.87
N GLU A 254 22.42 -17.53 -0.70
CA GLU A 254 23.10 -17.40 0.58
C GLU A 254 22.22 -16.72 1.65
N PHE A 255 21.46 -15.69 1.24
CA PHE A 255 20.54 -15.01 2.15
C PHE A 255 19.45 -15.96 2.67
N GLY A 256 18.84 -16.75 1.78
CA GLY A 256 17.84 -17.75 2.16
C GLY A 256 18.42 -18.86 3.02
N LYS A 257 19.61 -19.34 2.70
CA LYS A 257 20.33 -20.35 3.49
C LYS A 257 20.60 -19.86 4.91
N TRP A 258 21.08 -18.62 5.05
CA TRP A 258 21.24 -17.99 6.36
C TRP A 258 19.89 -17.90 7.11
N MET A 259 18.83 -17.43 6.47
CA MET A 259 17.50 -17.34 7.11
C MET A 259 17.01 -18.72 7.57
N HIS A 260 17.09 -19.71 6.71
CA HIS A 260 16.70 -21.07 7.04
C HIS A 260 17.44 -21.57 8.28
N GLN A 261 18.77 -21.52 8.26
CA GLN A 261 19.61 -22.09 9.33
C GLN A 261 19.55 -21.32 10.65
N LYS A 262 19.41 -19.97 10.61
CA LYS A 262 19.54 -19.13 11.80
C LYS A 262 18.21 -18.66 12.38
N LEU A 263 17.14 -18.64 11.57
CA LEU A 263 15.86 -18.09 12.02
C LEU A 263 14.72 -19.12 12.00
N LEU A 264 14.71 -20.10 11.08
CA LEU A 264 13.52 -20.88 10.79
C LEU A 264 13.56 -22.34 11.25
N THR A 265 14.73 -23.00 11.26
CA THR A 265 14.85 -24.47 11.38
C THR A 265 14.44 -25.04 12.74
N GLU A 266 14.67 -24.34 13.84
CA GLU A 266 14.55 -24.89 15.21
C GLU A 266 13.12 -24.86 15.79
N ASN A 267 12.14 -24.32 15.08
CA ASN A 267 10.85 -23.91 15.65
C ASN A 267 9.66 -24.77 15.18
N THR A 268 9.87 -25.91 14.49
CA THR A 268 8.79 -26.71 13.87
C THR A 268 8.32 -27.92 14.73
N GLN A 269 8.82 -28.06 15.94
CA GLN A 269 8.44 -29.20 16.80
C GLN A 269 6.97 -29.10 17.25
N LEU A 270 6.26 -30.25 17.20
CA LEU A 270 4.88 -30.41 17.67
C LEU A 270 4.79 -31.54 18.68
N LYS A 271 3.82 -31.49 19.58
CA LYS A 271 3.49 -32.57 20.55
C LYS A 271 3.03 -33.81 19.81
N THR A 272 3.29 -34.97 20.41
CA THR A 272 2.83 -36.27 19.89
C THR A 272 1.32 -36.32 19.71
N SER A 273 0.54 -35.75 20.66
CA SER A 273 -0.91 -35.67 20.57
C SER A 273 -1.38 -34.91 19.33
N THR A 274 -0.78 -33.75 19.03
CA THR A 274 -1.10 -32.96 17.84
C THR A 274 -0.73 -33.71 16.56
N LYS A 275 0.42 -34.39 16.55
CA LYS A 275 0.82 -35.23 15.38
C LYS A 275 -0.19 -36.35 15.11
N LEU A 276 -0.70 -37.02 16.15
CA LEU A 276 -1.72 -38.07 16.03
C LEU A 276 -3.06 -37.49 15.57
N GLU A 277 -3.47 -36.34 16.10
CA GLU A 277 -4.67 -35.62 15.70
C GLU A 277 -4.63 -35.30 14.20
N ILE A 278 -3.53 -34.73 13.69
CA ILE A 278 -3.37 -34.37 12.28
C ILE A 278 -3.41 -35.61 11.39
N LYS A 279 -2.70 -36.70 11.74
CA LYS A 279 -2.76 -37.96 10.98
C LYS A 279 -4.17 -38.53 10.93
N SER A 280 -4.91 -38.49 12.03
CA SER A 280 -6.31 -38.94 12.09
C SER A 280 -7.23 -38.06 11.24
N LEU A 281 -7.02 -36.74 11.26
CA LEU A 281 -7.82 -35.78 10.52
C LEU A 281 -7.78 -36.00 9.01
N VAL A 282 -6.63 -36.41 8.48
CA VAL A 282 -6.41 -36.58 7.03
C VAL A 282 -6.46 -38.04 6.56
N LYS A 283 -6.85 -38.99 7.44
CA LYS A 283 -6.80 -40.42 7.12
C LYS A 283 -7.58 -40.84 5.87
N ASN A 284 -8.66 -40.10 5.54
CA ASN A 284 -9.52 -40.36 4.39
C ASN A 284 -9.18 -39.48 3.18
N ALA A 285 -8.14 -38.64 3.25
CA ALA A 285 -7.71 -37.81 2.13
C ALA A 285 -6.76 -38.62 1.23
N HIS A 286 -7.03 -38.60 -0.08
CA HIS A 286 -6.31 -39.41 -1.07
C HIS A 286 -5.13 -38.71 -1.71
N THR A 287 -5.13 -37.38 -1.70
CA THR A 287 -4.08 -36.56 -2.32
C THR A 287 -3.44 -35.61 -1.31
N ASP A 288 -2.20 -35.21 -1.56
CA ASP A 288 -1.50 -34.23 -0.69
C ASP A 288 -2.21 -32.86 -0.73
N LEU A 289 -2.85 -32.52 -1.85
CA LEU A 289 -3.66 -31.32 -1.96
C LEU A 289 -4.88 -31.33 -1.02
N GLU A 290 -5.60 -32.45 -0.95
CA GLU A 290 -6.73 -32.64 -0.02
C GLU A 290 -6.27 -32.58 1.43
N LYS A 291 -5.16 -33.28 1.76
CA LYS A 291 -4.56 -33.24 3.11
C LYS A 291 -4.18 -31.80 3.48
N ALA A 292 -3.46 -31.11 2.61
CA ALA A 292 -3.02 -29.74 2.87
C ALA A 292 -4.21 -28.78 3.09
N LYS A 293 -5.29 -28.93 2.33
CA LYS A 293 -6.52 -28.14 2.51
C LYS A 293 -7.19 -28.41 3.85
N ILE A 294 -7.37 -29.66 4.22
CA ILE A 294 -7.96 -30.06 5.52
C ILE A 294 -7.15 -29.49 6.67
N ILE A 295 -5.81 -29.60 6.60
CA ILE A 295 -4.89 -29.07 7.62
C ILE A 295 -4.96 -27.55 7.68
N TYR A 296 -5.03 -26.86 6.53
CA TYR A 296 -5.17 -25.42 6.49
C TYR A 296 -6.47 -24.93 7.16
N GLU A 297 -7.58 -25.58 6.89
CA GLU A 297 -8.87 -25.29 7.52
C GLU A 297 -8.86 -25.59 9.03
N TYR A 298 -8.15 -26.66 9.47
CA TYR A 298 -7.92 -26.95 10.87
C TYR A 298 -7.16 -25.81 11.55
N MET A 299 -6.04 -25.36 10.95
CA MET A 299 -5.28 -24.23 11.47
C MET A 299 -6.13 -22.96 11.56
N GLN A 300 -6.94 -22.65 10.53
CA GLN A 300 -7.81 -21.47 10.52
C GLN A 300 -8.85 -21.49 11.66
N ARG A 301 -9.38 -22.67 12.02
CA ARG A 301 -10.33 -22.81 13.13
C ARG A 301 -9.65 -22.71 14.50
N LYS A 302 -8.43 -23.21 14.60
CA LYS A 302 -7.68 -23.28 15.86
C LYS A 302 -6.99 -21.98 16.24
N THR A 303 -6.57 -21.17 15.25
CA THR A 303 -5.69 -20.05 15.50
C THR A 303 -6.29 -18.70 15.10
N ARG A 304 -5.69 -17.63 15.62
CA ARG A 304 -5.96 -16.24 15.23
C ARG A 304 -4.67 -15.45 15.11
N TYR A 305 -4.69 -14.40 14.29
CA TYR A 305 -3.55 -13.49 14.15
C TYR A 305 -3.43 -12.57 15.36
N ILE A 306 -2.26 -12.57 15.98
CA ILE A 306 -1.84 -11.61 16.99
C ILE A 306 -0.37 -11.28 16.75
N GLY A 307 -0.05 -10.00 16.57
CA GLY A 307 1.31 -9.54 16.36
C GLY A 307 2.16 -9.67 17.62
N VAL A 308 3.34 -10.32 17.47
CA VAL A 308 4.38 -10.41 18.51
C VAL A 308 5.69 -10.00 17.85
N GLN A 309 6.28 -8.88 18.30
CA GLN A 309 7.47 -8.29 17.64
C GLN A 309 8.44 -7.76 18.71
N ILE A 310 9.13 -8.67 19.41
CA ILE A 310 10.12 -8.32 20.43
C ILE A 310 11.49 -8.82 19.97
N GLY A 311 12.46 -7.92 19.85
CA GLY A 311 13.82 -8.23 19.48
C GLY A 311 13.91 -9.08 18.20
N ILE A 312 14.68 -10.18 18.25
CA ILE A 312 14.78 -11.13 17.11
C ILE A 312 13.44 -11.82 16.79
N GLY A 313 12.49 -11.90 17.73
CA GLY A 313 11.13 -12.39 17.50
C GLY A 313 10.33 -11.58 16.49
N GLY A 314 10.78 -10.36 16.14
CA GLY A 314 10.30 -9.63 14.96
C GLY A 314 10.62 -10.35 13.63
N TRP A 315 11.56 -11.32 13.62
CA TRP A 315 12.08 -12.03 12.44
C TRP A 315 12.08 -13.54 12.58
N LYS A 316 12.38 -14.06 13.77
CA LYS A 316 12.30 -15.49 14.12
C LYS A 316 10.85 -15.83 14.51
N PRO A 317 10.24 -16.90 13.96
CA PRO A 317 8.89 -17.31 14.31
C PRO A 317 8.81 -17.82 15.75
N ILE A 318 7.65 -17.66 16.35
CA ILE A 318 7.27 -18.37 17.58
C ILE A 318 7.30 -19.89 17.31
N PRO A 319 7.77 -20.74 18.24
CA PRO A 319 7.75 -22.18 18.07
C PRO A 319 6.35 -22.73 17.75
N ALA A 320 6.27 -23.68 16.82
CA ALA A 320 4.99 -24.24 16.37
C ALA A 320 4.17 -24.83 17.53
N ASN A 321 4.83 -25.48 18.48
CA ASN A 321 4.19 -26.04 19.66
C ASN A 321 3.60 -24.97 20.60
N GLU A 322 4.21 -23.80 20.66
CA GLU A 322 3.67 -22.67 21.44
C GLU A 322 2.42 -22.13 20.77
N VAL A 323 2.46 -21.88 19.43
CA VAL A 323 1.27 -21.48 18.66
C VAL A 323 0.13 -22.50 18.82
N ASP A 324 0.46 -23.79 18.79
CA ASP A 324 -0.48 -24.90 19.01
C ASP A 324 -1.20 -24.81 20.36
N ASN A 325 -0.44 -24.46 21.41
CA ASN A 325 -0.96 -24.35 22.79
C ASN A 325 -1.82 -23.10 23.00
N VAL A 326 -1.36 -21.93 22.50
CA VAL A 326 -2.00 -20.63 22.81
C VAL A 326 -3.07 -20.25 21.78
N GLY A 327 -3.10 -20.90 20.62
CA GLY A 327 -4.07 -20.62 19.54
C GLY A 327 -3.89 -19.26 18.86
N TYR A 328 -2.69 -18.67 18.92
CA TYR A 328 -2.40 -17.45 18.19
C TYR A 328 -0.92 -17.33 17.79
N GLY A 329 -0.66 -16.48 16.85
CA GLY A 329 0.67 -16.10 16.40
C GLY A 329 0.65 -14.95 15.42
N ASP A 330 1.82 -14.37 15.16
CA ASP A 330 2.00 -13.41 14.06
C ASP A 330 2.15 -14.13 12.71
N CYS A 331 2.40 -13.38 11.62
CA CYS A 331 2.53 -13.97 10.29
C CYS A 331 3.60 -15.08 10.23
N LYS A 332 4.73 -14.90 10.91
CA LYS A 332 5.81 -15.89 10.96
C LYS A 332 5.42 -17.12 11.78
N GLY A 333 4.86 -16.89 12.98
CA GLY A 333 4.42 -17.96 13.87
C GLY A 333 3.34 -18.83 13.24
N LEU A 334 2.30 -18.23 12.63
CA LEU A 334 1.23 -18.98 11.96
C LEU A 334 1.73 -19.71 10.70
N THR A 335 2.62 -19.10 9.92
CA THR A 335 3.23 -19.76 8.75
C THR A 335 4.10 -20.94 9.19
N ASN A 336 4.87 -20.77 10.25
CA ASN A 336 5.70 -21.84 10.83
C ASN A 336 4.85 -22.97 11.41
N TYR A 337 3.74 -22.64 12.08
CA TYR A 337 2.80 -23.64 12.60
C TYR A 337 2.15 -24.43 11.45
N MET A 338 1.70 -23.76 10.38
CA MET A 338 1.16 -24.43 9.20
C MET A 338 2.19 -25.37 8.55
N LYS A 339 3.45 -24.92 8.42
CA LYS A 339 4.54 -25.77 7.91
C LYS A 339 4.71 -27.01 8.80
N ALA A 340 4.79 -26.83 10.12
CA ALA A 340 4.95 -27.94 11.05
C ALA A 340 3.81 -28.96 10.97
N LEU A 341 2.57 -28.52 10.77
CA LEU A 341 1.41 -29.39 10.57
C LEU A 341 1.52 -30.20 9.27
N LEU A 342 1.98 -29.57 8.16
CA LEU A 342 2.20 -30.23 6.87
C LEU A 342 3.34 -31.25 6.93
N ASP A 343 4.41 -30.96 7.66
CA ASP A 343 5.55 -31.85 7.85
C ASP A 343 5.13 -33.17 8.55
N VAL A 344 4.07 -33.18 9.40
CA VAL A 344 3.53 -34.39 10.05
C VAL A 344 3.06 -35.43 9.04
N VAL A 345 2.61 -35.00 7.87
CA VAL A 345 2.08 -35.85 6.80
C VAL A 345 2.98 -35.88 5.56
N GLY A 346 4.21 -35.39 5.67
CA GLY A 346 5.23 -35.43 4.64
C GLY A 346 5.02 -34.46 3.47
N ILE A 347 4.21 -33.42 3.64
CA ILE A 347 3.98 -32.40 2.61
C ILE A 347 5.03 -31.31 2.73
N GLU A 348 5.88 -31.22 1.69
CA GLU A 348 6.93 -30.22 1.60
C GLU A 348 6.35 -28.80 1.47
N SER A 349 6.89 -27.86 2.27
CA SER A 349 6.44 -26.46 2.22
C SER A 349 7.52 -25.51 2.72
N TYR A 350 7.48 -24.25 2.26
CA TYR A 350 8.53 -23.28 2.48
C TYR A 350 8.00 -21.92 2.95
N HIS A 351 8.66 -21.35 3.95
CA HIS A 351 8.42 -19.96 4.36
C HIS A 351 8.74 -19.01 3.20
N THR A 352 7.89 -18.01 3.02
CA THR A 352 8.02 -17.09 1.91
C THR A 352 7.86 -15.64 2.36
N LEU A 353 8.88 -14.82 2.13
CA LEU A 353 8.83 -13.38 2.42
C LEU A 353 8.16 -12.64 1.27
N VAL A 354 7.26 -11.73 1.63
CA VAL A 354 6.46 -10.95 0.68
C VAL A 354 6.19 -9.53 1.21
N TYR A 355 5.91 -8.59 0.31
CA TYR A 355 5.31 -7.31 0.70
C TYR A 355 3.78 -7.40 0.68
N ALA A 356 3.14 -7.38 1.84
CA ALA A 356 1.70 -7.34 1.99
C ALA A 356 1.13 -5.91 1.88
N LYS A 357 -0.13 -5.77 1.46
CA LYS A 357 -0.89 -4.52 1.27
C LYS A 357 -0.30 -3.54 0.23
N ARG A 358 0.98 -3.59 -0.03
CA ARG A 358 1.67 -2.72 -0.98
C ARG A 358 1.98 -3.52 -2.24
N ASN A 359 1.58 -3.03 -3.39
CA ASN A 359 1.96 -3.64 -4.68
C ASN A 359 3.46 -3.35 -4.96
N ARG A 360 4.32 -4.07 -4.24
CA ARG A 360 5.77 -3.94 -4.26
C ARG A 360 6.40 -5.33 -4.30
N ASN A 361 7.38 -5.50 -5.16
CA ASN A 361 8.15 -6.73 -5.34
C ASN A 361 9.35 -6.81 -4.39
N ILE A 362 9.78 -8.02 -4.06
CA ILE A 362 11.17 -8.26 -3.64
C ILE A 362 12.07 -7.86 -4.83
N ILE A 363 13.12 -7.11 -4.56
CA ILE A 363 14.05 -6.62 -5.59
C ILE A 363 14.99 -7.75 -5.97
N LYS A 364 14.78 -8.35 -7.15
CA LYS A 364 15.49 -9.59 -7.60
C LYS A 364 17.00 -9.49 -7.59
N ASN A 365 17.55 -8.35 -7.98
CA ASN A 365 18.98 -8.13 -8.11
C ASN A 365 19.63 -7.45 -6.90
N PHE A 366 18.93 -7.39 -5.75
CA PHE A 366 19.45 -6.78 -4.54
C PHE A 366 19.14 -7.61 -3.30
N PRO A 367 19.93 -8.65 -3.02
CA PRO A 367 19.79 -9.46 -1.81
C PRO A 367 19.96 -8.61 -0.56
N SER A 368 18.93 -8.57 0.26
CA SER A 368 18.85 -7.79 1.51
C SER A 368 17.60 -8.15 2.27
N LEU A 369 17.48 -7.68 3.50
CA LEU A 369 16.26 -7.86 4.27
C LEU A 369 15.12 -7.04 3.67
N GLN A 370 14.15 -7.74 3.08
CA GLN A 370 13.00 -7.18 2.37
C GLN A 370 11.72 -7.93 2.76
N GLY A 371 10.56 -7.34 2.40
CA GLY A 371 9.27 -7.87 2.81
C GLY A 371 8.78 -7.23 4.13
N ASN A 372 7.51 -7.43 4.42
CA ASN A 372 6.86 -7.05 5.67
C ASN A 372 5.84 -8.10 6.12
N HIS A 373 5.83 -9.26 5.47
CA HIS A 373 4.87 -10.33 5.71
C HIS A 373 5.47 -11.68 5.32
N MET A 374 4.90 -12.75 5.87
CA MET A 374 5.28 -14.12 5.59
C MET A 374 4.05 -14.94 5.23
N ILE A 375 4.15 -15.71 4.14
CA ILE A 375 3.17 -16.68 3.66
C ILE A 375 3.86 -18.03 3.46
N LEU A 376 3.10 -19.07 3.17
CA LEU A 376 3.65 -20.41 2.91
C LEU A 376 3.55 -20.77 1.43
N ASN A 377 4.60 -21.37 0.87
CA ASN A 377 4.65 -21.97 -0.45
C ASN A 377 4.63 -23.50 -0.33
N ILE A 378 3.77 -24.18 -1.08
CA ILE A 378 3.78 -25.62 -1.27
C ILE A 378 4.12 -25.87 -2.73
N PRO A 379 5.28 -26.48 -3.06
CA PRO A 379 5.63 -26.86 -4.43
C PRO A 379 4.60 -27.84 -5.00
N ASN A 380 4.16 -27.64 -6.24
CA ASN A 380 3.22 -28.51 -6.91
C ASN A 380 3.44 -28.51 -8.43
N ASN A 381 4.44 -29.23 -8.92
CA ASN A 381 4.72 -29.46 -10.33
C ASN A 381 4.60 -28.20 -11.23
N GLY A 382 5.20 -27.09 -10.78
CA GLY A 382 5.18 -25.80 -11.49
C GLY A 382 3.94 -24.94 -11.24
N ASN A 383 2.92 -25.48 -10.57
CA ASN A 383 1.72 -24.74 -10.13
C ASN A 383 1.69 -24.62 -8.62
N ASP A 384 2.67 -23.92 -8.06
CA ASP A 384 2.82 -23.76 -6.62
C ASP A 384 1.53 -23.28 -5.94
N ILE A 385 1.26 -23.84 -4.75
CA ILE A 385 0.14 -23.42 -3.90
C ILE A 385 0.68 -22.44 -2.86
N TRP A 386 -0.07 -21.38 -2.65
CA TRP A 386 0.30 -20.30 -1.75
C TRP A 386 -0.75 -20.16 -0.65
N LEU A 387 -0.32 -20.15 0.60
CA LEU A 387 -1.22 -20.08 1.74
C LEU A 387 -1.00 -18.79 2.53
N GLU A 388 -2.08 -18.03 2.69
CA GLU A 388 -2.16 -16.88 3.60
C GLU A 388 -2.56 -17.39 4.99
N CYS A 389 -1.59 -17.54 5.89
CA CYS A 389 -1.81 -18.18 7.19
C CYS A 389 -2.41 -17.25 8.26
N THR A 390 -2.50 -15.94 7.99
CA THR A 390 -3.00 -14.96 8.98
C THR A 390 -4.51 -14.73 8.92
N SER A 391 -5.20 -15.30 7.95
CA SER A 391 -6.64 -15.16 7.77
C SER A 391 -7.38 -16.43 8.17
N GLN A 392 -8.40 -16.30 9.02
CA GLN A 392 -9.29 -17.42 9.41
C GLN A 392 -10.39 -17.69 8.38
N THR A 393 -10.45 -16.94 7.28
CA THR A 393 -11.60 -17.00 6.37
C THR A 393 -11.23 -17.09 4.89
N ILE A 394 -10.03 -16.72 4.50
CA ILE A 394 -9.57 -16.78 3.11
C ILE A 394 -9.52 -18.23 2.64
N PRO A 395 -9.96 -18.54 1.42
CA PRO A 395 -9.90 -19.91 0.89
C PRO A 395 -8.49 -20.44 0.74
N PHE A 396 -8.33 -21.76 0.82
CA PHE A 396 -7.08 -22.45 0.52
C PHE A 396 -6.58 -22.09 -0.89
N GLY A 397 -5.30 -21.76 -1.04
CA GLY A 397 -4.68 -21.41 -2.33
C GLY A 397 -5.05 -20.03 -2.90
N PHE A 398 -5.86 -19.24 -2.21
CA PHE A 398 -6.26 -17.91 -2.65
C PHE A 398 -5.54 -16.81 -1.84
N LEU A 399 -4.88 -15.87 -2.52
CA LEU A 399 -4.11 -14.81 -1.87
C LEU A 399 -4.83 -13.44 -1.81
N GLY A 400 -5.88 -13.25 -2.64
CA GLY A 400 -6.54 -11.94 -2.75
C GLY A 400 -5.63 -10.85 -3.31
N ASP A 401 -5.93 -9.58 -3.04
CA ASP A 401 -5.09 -8.44 -3.43
C ASP A 401 -4.01 -8.11 -2.38
N PHE A 402 -3.98 -8.87 -1.29
CA PHE A 402 -3.06 -8.67 -0.19
C PHE A 402 -1.63 -9.04 -0.53
N THR A 403 -1.43 -10.18 -1.22
CA THR A 403 -0.10 -10.73 -1.57
C THR A 403 0.00 -11.30 -2.99
N ASP A 404 -1.00 -11.11 -3.87
CA ASP A 404 -0.97 -11.56 -5.27
C ASP A 404 -0.05 -10.72 -6.17
N ASP A 405 0.37 -11.30 -7.30
CA ASP A 405 1.08 -10.63 -8.40
C ASP A 405 2.35 -9.89 -7.93
N ARG A 406 3.22 -10.59 -7.19
CA ARG A 406 4.47 -10.07 -6.60
C ARG A 406 5.61 -11.06 -6.69
N ASP A 407 6.81 -10.51 -6.88
CA ASP A 407 8.03 -11.28 -6.66
C ASP A 407 8.26 -11.43 -5.16
N VAL A 408 8.57 -12.66 -4.74
CA VAL A 408 8.69 -13.10 -3.34
C VAL A 408 9.97 -13.90 -3.15
N LEU A 409 10.46 -13.99 -1.92
CA LEU A 409 11.59 -14.84 -1.57
C LEU A 409 11.08 -16.12 -0.88
N VAL A 410 11.17 -17.24 -1.55
CA VAL A 410 10.95 -18.58 -0.97
C VAL A 410 12.24 -19.02 -0.31
N VAL A 411 12.16 -19.44 0.96
CA VAL A 411 13.31 -19.88 1.75
C VAL A 411 13.30 -21.39 1.86
N THR A 412 14.23 -22.04 1.16
CA THR A 412 14.44 -23.49 1.20
C THR A 412 15.70 -23.87 2.00
N PRO A 413 15.91 -25.15 2.35
CA PRO A 413 17.15 -25.60 2.98
C PRO A 413 18.40 -25.29 2.15
N GLU A 414 18.29 -25.36 0.81
CA GLU A 414 19.35 -25.12 -0.16
C GLU A 414 19.64 -23.63 -0.35
N GLY A 415 18.66 -22.78 -0.04
CA GLY A 415 18.83 -21.33 -0.14
C GLY A 415 17.56 -20.56 -0.48
N GLY A 416 17.73 -19.30 -0.87
CA GLY A 416 16.63 -18.42 -1.24
C GLY A 416 16.33 -18.45 -2.74
N VAL A 417 15.07 -18.64 -3.09
CA VAL A 417 14.60 -18.66 -4.49
C VAL A 417 13.58 -17.57 -4.72
N ILE A 418 13.80 -16.73 -5.73
CA ILE A 418 12.81 -15.72 -6.13
C ILE A 418 11.75 -16.38 -7.01
N LYS A 419 10.50 -16.37 -6.53
CA LYS A 419 9.32 -16.82 -7.28
C LYS A 419 8.32 -15.67 -7.45
N HIS A 420 7.24 -15.91 -8.20
CA HIS A 420 6.18 -14.94 -8.41
C HIS A 420 4.84 -15.52 -7.94
N THR A 421 4.10 -14.79 -7.09
CA THR A 421 2.79 -15.21 -6.62
C THR A 421 1.73 -15.12 -7.72
N PRO A 422 0.62 -15.87 -7.63
CA PRO A 422 -0.43 -15.91 -8.64
C PRO A 422 -0.93 -14.54 -9.06
N LYS A 423 -1.14 -14.36 -10.36
CA LYS A 423 -1.70 -13.15 -10.95
C LYS A 423 -3.13 -13.39 -11.39
N TYR A 424 -4.07 -12.67 -10.77
CA TYR A 424 -5.47 -12.72 -11.19
C TYR A 424 -5.67 -11.79 -12.39
N ILE A 425 -5.74 -12.37 -13.59
CA ILE A 425 -5.94 -11.64 -14.85
C ILE A 425 -7.38 -11.19 -15.02
N ASN A 426 -7.63 -10.29 -15.98
CA ASN A 426 -8.90 -9.57 -16.13
C ASN A 426 -10.15 -10.44 -16.06
N HIS A 427 -10.19 -11.55 -16.81
CA HIS A 427 -11.36 -12.43 -16.88
C HIS A 427 -11.60 -13.24 -15.60
N LYS A 428 -10.58 -13.44 -14.76
CA LYS A 428 -10.71 -14.03 -13.43
C LYS A 428 -11.27 -13.04 -12.40
N ASN A 429 -11.13 -11.73 -12.65
CA ASN A 429 -11.65 -10.67 -11.78
C ASN A 429 -13.01 -10.21 -12.29
N SER A 430 -14.03 -11.03 -12.17
CA SER A 430 -15.33 -10.76 -12.75
C SER A 430 -16.41 -10.46 -11.71
N GLN A 431 -17.37 -9.63 -12.11
CA GLN A 431 -18.65 -9.48 -11.44
C GLN A 431 -19.77 -9.61 -12.48
N GLU A 432 -20.72 -10.46 -12.22
CA GLU A 432 -21.93 -10.59 -12.99
C GLU A 432 -23.12 -10.15 -12.13
N THR A 433 -23.99 -9.28 -12.68
CA THR A 433 -25.17 -8.77 -11.99
C THR A 433 -26.38 -9.05 -12.86
N ILE A 434 -27.35 -9.81 -12.35
CA ILE A 434 -28.65 -10.07 -12.98
C ILE A 434 -29.71 -9.41 -12.10
N ALA A 435 -30.54 -8.55 -12.68
CA ALA A 435 -31.59 -7.86 -11.95
C ALA A 435 -32.94 -7.92 -12.65
N THR A 436 -33.97 -8.21 -11.88
CA THR A 436 -35.38 -8.04 -12.29
C THR A 436 -35.91 -6.82 -11.55
N ILE A 437 -36.37 -5.83 -12.31
CA ILE A 437 -36.76 -4.51 -11.83
C ILE A 437 -38.19 -4.23 -12.22
N LYS A 438 -39.01 -3.72 -11.31
CA LYS A 438 -40.35 -3.25 -11.57
C LYS A 438 -40.48 -1.78 -11.17
N LEU A 439 -40.95 -0.97 -12.10
CA LEU A 439 -41.25 0.46 -11.85
C LEU A 439 -42.76 0.60 -11.60
N THR A 440 -43.11 1.54 -10.73
CA THR A 440 -44.54 1.86 -10.45
C THR A 440 -44.91 3.24 -10.99
N SER A 441 -46.21 3.48 -11.21
CA SER A 441 -46.74 4.78 -11.61
C SER A 441 -46.51 5.89 -10.55
N SER A 442 -46.30 5.51 -9.29
CA SER A 442 -45.87 6.43 -8.21
C SER A 442 -44.38 6.76 -8.22
N GLY A 443 -43.61 6.29 -9.21
CA GLY A 443 -42.19 6.58 -9.33
C GLY A 443 -41.26 5.72 -8.46
N ASN A 444 -41.79 4.68 -7.82
CA ASN A 444 -40.97 3.77 -7.00
C ASN A 444 -40.40 2.63 -7.85
N LEU A 445 -39.33 2.03 -7.34
CA LEU A 445 -38.67 0.86 -7.93
C LEU A 445 -38.64 -0.28 -6.91
N SER A 446 -38.98 -1.48 -7.34
CA SER A 446 -38.63 -2.71 -6.62
C SER A 446 -37.73 -3.59 -7.48
N ALA A 447 -36.80 -4.30 -6.84
CA ALA A 447 -35.85 -5.15 -7.55
C ALA A 447 -35.45 -6.40 -6.77
N ALA A 448 -35.25 -7.49 -7.54
CA ALA A 448 -34.48 -8.65 -7.14
C ALA A 448 -33.14 -8.64 -7.89
N VAL A 449 -32.03 -8.69 -7.17
CA VAL A 449 -30.67 -8.58 -7.71
C VAL A 449 -29.86 -9.78 -7.31
N GLU A 450 -29.34 -10.52 -8.27
CA GLU A 450 -28.31 -11.54 -8.08
C GLU A 450 -26.97 -10.98 -8.55
N ARG A 451 -25.94 -11.13 -7.72
CA ARG A 451 -24.58 -10.69 -8.06
C ARG A 451 -23.58 -11.77 -7.72
N THR A 452 -22.82 -12.23 -8.71
CA THR A 452 -21.73 -13.20 -8.54
C THR A 452 -20.40 -12.53 -8.77
N SER A 453 -19.49 -12.65 -7.80
CA SER A 453 -18.16 -12.04 -7.83
C SER A 453 -17.07 -13.11 -7.74
N LYS A 454 -16.01 -12.99 -8.57
CA LYS A 454 -14.87 -13.92 -8.62
C LYS A 454 -13.53 -13.15 -8.59
N GLY A 455 -12.44 -13.84 -8.24
CA GLY A 455 -11.09 -13.28 -8.17
C GLY A 455 -11.01 -12.10 -7.19
N ILE A 456 -10.43 -10.97 -7.60
CA ILE A 456 -10.30 -9.79 -6.71
C ILE A 456 -11.66 -9.12 -6.40
N LYS A 457 -12.69 -9.41 -7.17
CA LYS A 457 -14.06 -9.00 -6.83
C LYS A 457 -14.62 -9.84 -5.68
N TYR A 458 -14.28 -11.13 -5.63
CA TYR A 458 -14.56 -12.04 -4.51
C TYR A 458 -13.82 -11.59 -3.25
N ASP A 459 -12.54 -11.29 -3.37
CA ASP A 459 -11.66 -10.86 -2.27
C ASP A 459 -12.26 -9.71 -1.44
N LYS A 460 -12.93 -8.79 -2.09
CA LYS A 460 -13.59 -7.64 -1.44
C LYS A 460 -14.89 -7.99 -0.72
N LYS A 461 -15.37 -9.22 -0.81
CA LYS A 461 -16.72 -9.60 -0.38
C LYS A 461 -16.80 -10.81 0.54
N TYR A 462 -15.86 -11.76 0.47
CA TYR A 462 -15.96 -13.01 1.22
C TYR A 462 -16.14 -12.83 2.74
N HIS A 463 -15.73 -11.69 3.29
CA HIS A 463 -15.91 -11.35 4.70
C HIS A 463 -17.31 -10.80 5.06
N LEU A 464 -18.16 -10.54 4.06
CA LEU A 464 -19.50 -9.99 4.28
C LEU A 464 -20.44 -10.99 4.96
N ASP A 465 -20.22 -12.29 4.76
CA ASP A 465 -20.98 -13.37 5.39
C ASP A 465 -20.91 -13.37 6.94
N LYS A 466 -19.91 -12.69 7.50
CA LYS A 466 -19.74 -12.51 8.94
C LYS A 466 -20.44 -11.28 9.52
N LYS A 467 -21.04 -10.43 8.67
CA LYS A 467 -21.66 -9.16 9.12
C LYS A 467 -23.09 -9.36 9.59
N SER A 468 -23.50 -8.60 10.62
CA SER A 468 -24.89 -8.53 11.02
C SER A 468 -25.76 -7.92 9.91
N LYS A 469 -27.08 -8.23 9.91
CA LYS A 469 -28.07 -7.72 8.94
C LYS A 469 -27.96 -6.19 8.81
N LYS A 470 -28.01 -5.45 9.90
CA LYS A 470 -27.88 -3.97 9.94
C LYS A 470 -26.60 -3.48 9.28
N ASN A 471 -25.46 -4.16 9.51
CA ASN A 471 -24.18 -3.77 8.90
C ASN A 471 -24.15 -4.09 7.40
N LEU A 472 -24.84 -5.14 6.94
CA LEU A 472 -25.01 -5.43 5.52
C LEU A 472 -25.89 -4.38 4.84
N GLU A 473 -27.03 -4.04 5.40
CA GLU A 473 -27.89 -2.97 4.90
C GLU A 473 -27.13 -1.65 4.74
N ASN A 474 -26.40 -1.24 5.78
CA ASN A 474 -25.53 -0.07 5.73
C ASN A 474 -24.43 -0.17 4.66
N TYR A 475 -23.84 -1.36 4.47
CA TYR A 475 -22.83 -1.57 3.44
C TYR A 475 -23.40 -1.34 2.05
N TYR A 476 -24.58 -1.91 1.72
CA TYR A 476 -25.17 -1.75 0.41
C TYR A 476 -25.67 -0.33 0.16
N THR A 477 -26.33 0.30 1.11
CA THR A 477 -26.88 1.65 0.96
C THR A 477 -25.80 2.74 0.96
N SER A 478 -24.79 2.65 1.83
CA SER A 478 -23.77 3.69 1.99
C SER A 478 -22.49 3.50 1.18
N LYS A 479 -22.16 2.26 0.76
CA LYS A 479 -20.90 1.97 0.04
C LYS A 479 -21.12 1.48 -1.39
N VAL A 480 -22.10 0.60 -1.62
CA VAL A 480 -22.32 -0.02 -2.93
C VAL A 480 -23.22 0.86 -3.80
N TRP A 481 -24.40 1.21 -3.29
CA TRP A 481 -25.43 1.97 -4.02
C TRP A 481 -25.69 3.36 -3.46
N ASN A 482 -24.68 3.98 -2.90
CA ASN A 482 -24.72 5.34 -2.29
C ASN A 482 -25.17 6.47 -3.22
N TYR A 483 -25.47 6.16 -4.46
CA TYR A 483 -25.99 7.07 -5.47
C TYR A 483 -27.50 6.89 -5.73
N ASN A 484 -28.12 5.93 -5.09
CA ASN A 484 -29.54 5.74 -5.05
C ASN A 484 -30.01 6.11 -3.66
N ASN A 485 -30.59 7.30 -3.52
CA ASN A 485 -31.20 7.72 -2.27
C ASN A 485 -32.45 6.89 -1.99
N ASN A 486 -32.90 6.86 -0.75
CA ASN A 486 -34.12 6.16 -0.31
C ASN A 486 -34.14 4.66 -0.69
N THR A 487 -32.98 4.02 -0.69
CA THR A 487 -32.87 2.58 -0.88
C THR A 487 -33.13 1.85 0.41
N GLU A 488 -34.09 0.96 0.42
CA GLU A 488 -34.41 0.04 1.50
C GLU A 488 -34.08 -1.39 1.08
N ILE A 489 -33.37 -2.11 1.93
CA ILE A 489 -33.01 -3.51 1.69
C ILE A 489 -34.03 -4.40 2.42
N ASN A 490 -34.84 -5.12 1.66
CA ASN A 490 -35.90 -5.97 2.20
C ASN A 490 -35.36 -7.34 2.62
N HIS A 491 -34.50 -7.93 1.79
CA HIS A 491 -33.91 -9.25 2.05
C HIS A 491 -32.50 -9.38 1.48
N ILE A 492 -31.61 -10.09 2.19
CA ILE A 492 -30.25 -10.40 1.73
C ILE A 492 -29.91 -11.84 2.06
N THR A 493 -29.49 -12.58 1.04
CA THR A 493 -28.86 -13.90 1.20
C THR A 493 -27.48 -13.86 0.58
N LEU A 494 -26.48 -14.38 1.30
CA LEU A 494 -25.09 -14.44 0.88
C LEU A 494 -24.64 -15.89 0.83
N LEU A 495 -23.94 -16.26 -0.25
CA LEU A 495 -23.35 -17.58 -0.42
C LEU A 495 -21.87 -17.42 -0.76
N ASN A 496 -21.02 -17.81 0.19
CA ASN A 496 -19.58 -17.83 0.03
C ASN A 496 -19.11 -19.24 -0.38
N ASN A 497 -18.82 -19.44 -1.66
CA ASN A 497 -18.25 -20.69 -2.14
C ASN A 497 -16.72 -20.59 -2.17
N LYS A 498 -16.07 -21.16 -1.15
CA LYS A 498 -14.61 -21.16 -1.00
C LYS A 498 -13.89 -22.04 -2.03
N GLU A 499 -14.55 -23.11 -2.53
CA GLU A 499 -13.98 -24.02 -3.52
C GLU A 499 -13.73 -23.33 -4.87
N THR A 500 -14.75 -22.61 -5.33
CA THR A 500 -14.69 -21.90 -6.62
C THR A 500 -14.24 -20.45 -6.47
N THR A 501 -13.90 -20.01 -5.25
CA THR A 501 -13.60 -18.61 -4.91
C THR A 501 -14.63 -17.66 -5.52
N SER A 502 -15.92 -17.96 -5.32
CA SER A 502 -17.05 -17.17 -5.80
C SER A 502 -17.96 -16.74 -4.66
N PHE A 503 -18.45 -15.49 -4.73
CA PHE A 503 -19.37 -14.92 -3.76
C PHE A 503 -20.65 -14.50 -4.45
N LYS A 504 -21.77 -15.15 -4.10
CA LYS A 504 -23.10 -14.85 -4.63
C LYS A 504 -23.88 -14.04 -3.60
N GLU A 505 -24.48 -12.94 -4.04
CA GLU A 505 -25.33 -12.04 -3.29
C GLU A 505 -26.73 -12.08 -3.94
N THR A 506 -27.77 -12.41 -3.19
CA THR A 506 -29.18 -12.30 -3.63
C THR A 506 -29.86 -11.28 -2.75
N ILE A 507 -30.34 -10.18 -3.35
CA ILE A 507 -30.82 -9.01 -2.63
C ILE A 507 -32.18 -8.60 -3.20
N GLN A 508 -33.17 -8.45 -2.32
CA GLN A 508 -34.43 -7.80 -2.62
C GLN A 508 -34.43 -6.41 -2.00
N LEU A 509 -34.81 -5.41 -2.78
CA LEU A 509 -34.78 -4.02 -2.36
C LEU A 509 -35.90 -3.19 -3.00
N SER A 510 -36.19 -2.05 -2.37
CA SER A 510 -37.04 -1.00 -2.90
C SER A 510 -36.32 0.35 -2.88
N ILE A 511 -36.66 1.23 -3.83
CA ILE A 511 -36.15 2.58 -3.92
C ILE A 511 -37.35 3.51 -4.13
N THR A 512 -37.68 4.32 -3.13
CA THR A 512 -38.75 5.31 -3.26
C THR A 512 -38.28 6.52 -4.05
N ASN A 513 -39.15 7.08 -4.87
CA ASN A 513 -38.87 8.25 -5.72
C ASN A 513 -37.65 8.03 -6.65
N TYR A 514 -37.50 6.82 -7.22
CA TYR A 514 -36.43 6.52 -8.18
C TYR A 514 -36.63 7.20 -9.53
N VAL A 515 -37.88 7.25 -9.98
CA VAL A 515 -38.30 7.87 -11.23
C VAL A 515 -38.66 9.31 -10.97
N THR A 516 -38.21 10.22 -11.82
CA THR A 516 -38.60 11.63 -11.77
C THR A 516 -39.76 11.84 -12.74
N SER A 517 -40.92 12.29 -12.23
CA SER A 517 -42.09 12.63 -13.06
C SER A 517 -42.01 14.11 -13.50
N TYR A 518 -42.34 14.38 -14.76
CA TYR A 518 -42.46 15.70 -15.33
C TYR A 518 -43.67 15.73 -16.27
N GLN A 519 -44.73 16.49 -15.93
CA GLN A 519 -46.03 16.42 -16.58
C GLN A 519 -46.55 15.01 -16.60
N GLU A 520 -46.88 14.48 -17.79
CA GLU A 520 -47.34 13.09 -17.98
C GLU A 520 -46.19 12.10 -18.25
N ASN A 521 -44.94 12.57 -18.30
CA ASN A 521 -43.77 11.75 -18.59
C ASN A 521 -43.01 11.38 -17.33
N MET A 522 -42.28 10.28 -17.41
CA MET A 522 -41.38 9.78 -16.35
C MET A 522 -39.98 9.60 -16.89
N LEU A 523 -38.97 9.96 -16.10
CA LEU A 523 -37.54 9.81 -16.42
C LEU A 523 -36.87 8.96 -15.38
N PHE A 524 -36.18 7.89 -15.80
CA PHE A 524 -35.38 7.06 -14.90
C PHE A 524 -34.02 6.71 -15.48
N LYS A 525 -33.03 6.46 -14.61
CA LYS A 525 -31.70 5.98 -15.02
C LYS A 525 -31.72 4.47 -15.21
N ILE A 526 -31.35 4.01 -16.39
CA ILE A 526 -31.44 2.59 -16.73
C ILE A 526 -30.42 1.71 -16.01
N ASN A 527 -29.18 2.19 -15.80
CA ASN A 527 -28.19 1.50 -14.99
C ASN A 527 -28.42 1.77 -13.50
N VAL A 528 -29.17 0.90 -12.84
CA VAL A 528 -29.56 1.06 -11.42
C VAL A 528 -28.40 0.69 -10.49
N PHE A 529 -27.63 -0.38 -10.81
CA PHE A 529 -26.83 -1.08 -9.82
C PHE A 529 -25.30 -1.02 -10.02
N ASN A 530 -24.79 -0.51 -11.16
CA ASN A 530 -23.37 -0.60 -11.44
C ASN A 530 -22.80 0.59 -12.20
N ARG A 531 -23.08 1.82 -11.70
CA ARG A 531 -22.66 3.06 -12.35
C ARG A 531 -21.18 3.35 -12.14
N PHE A 532 -20.47 3.59 -13.25
CA PHE A 532 -19.08 4.06 -13.21
C PHE A 532 -19.04 5.59 -13.01
N LYS A 533 -18.33 6.03 -11.96
CA LYS A 533 -18.28 7.45 -11.59
C LYS A 533 -16.85 8.05 -11.61
N LYS A 534 -15.82 7.21 -11.72
CA LYS A 534 -14.43 7.62 -11.56
C LYS A 534 -13.87 8.24 -12.84
N ILE A 535 -14.04 9.55 -13.02
CA ILE A 535 -13.40 10.28 -14.10
C ILE A 535 -12.08 10.85 -13.56
N PRO A 536 -10.92 10.44 -14.14
CA PRO A 536 -9.62 10.97 -13.70
C PRO A 536 -9.50 12.48 -13.91
N LYS A 537 -8.68 13.17 -13.10
CA LYS A 537 -8.43 14.63 -13.22
C LYS A 537 -7.87 14.98 -14.60
N ARG A 538 -8.13 16.19 -15.08
CA ARG A 538 -7.53 16.70 -16.32
C ARG A 538 -6.16 17.29 -16.03
N TYR A 539 -5.15 16.91 -16.82
CA TYR A 539 -3.81 17.52 -16.82
C TYR A 539 -3.54 18.12 -18.19
N ARG A 540 -2.95 19.33 -18.22
CA ARG A 540 -2.46 19.94 -19.49
C ARG A 540 -1.13 19.31 -19.88
N ASN A 541 -0.21 19.21 -18.92
CA ASN A 541 1.15 18.71 -19.12
C ASN A 541 1.38 17.55 -18.13
N ARG A 542 0.92 16.36 -18.51
CA ARG A 542 1.18 15.13 -17.74
C ARG A 542 2.63 14.72 -17.93
N GLN A 543 3.30 14.36 -16.83
CA GLN A 543 4.71 13.94 -16.84
C GLN A 543 4.86 12.43 -16.68
N ASN A 544 3.98 11.78 -15.95
CA ASN A 544 4.16 10.38 -15.53
C ASN A 544 3.35 9.41 -16.40
N PRO A 545 3.83 8.17 -16.61
CA PRO A 545 3.07 7.11 -17.25
C PRO A 545 1.70 6.87 -16.60
N LEU A 546 0.74 6.40 -17.39
CA LEU A 546 -0.57 5.96 -16.89
C LEU A 546 -0.46 4.55 -16.35
N LYS A 547 -0.89 4.31 -15.10
CA LYS A 547 -0.98 2.97 -14.51
C LYS A 547 -2.43 2.60 -14.20
N ILE A 548 -2.88 1.48 -14.76
CA ILE A 548 -4.12 0.80 -14.39
C ILE A 548 -3.72 -0.40 -13.53
N ASN A 549 -3.93 -0.27 -12.22
CA ASN A 549 -3.42 -1.23 -11.24
C ASN A 549 -4.06 -2.61 -11.34
N ARG A 550 -5.34 -2.70 -11.72
CA ARG A 550 -6.10 -3.96 -11.72
C ARG A 550 -7.05 -4.00 -12.91
N GLY A 551 -7.02 -5.09 -13.65
CA GLY A 551 -7.99 -5.37 -14.69
C GLY A 551 -9.19 -6.14 -14.14
N PHE A 552 -10.36 -5.96 -14.75
CA PHE A 552 -11.59 -6.65 -14.38
C PHE A 552 -12.61 -6.68 -15.52
N ILE A 553 -13.67 -7.49 -15.36
CA ILE A 553 -14.84 -7.51 -16.22
C ILE A 553 -16.11 -7.46 -15.37
N ASP A 554 -16.97 -6.49 -15.63
CA ASP A 554 -18.33 -6.42 -15.09
C ASP A 554 -19.34 -6.66 -16.20
N ARG A 555 -20.30 -7.58 -15.98
CA ARG A 555 -21.43 -7.89 -16.85
C ARG A 555 -22.71 -7.66 -16.09
N ASP A 556 -23.60 -6.88 -16.65
CA ASP A 556 -24.88 -6.54 -16.03
C ASP A 556 -26.01 -6.85 -17.02
N ILE A 557 -27.05 -7.51 -16.53
CA ILE A 557 -28.28 -7.80 -17.25
C ILE A 557 -29.44 -7.34 -16.35
N SER A 558 -30.25 -6.41 -16.85
CA SER A 558 -31.44 -5.95 -16.12
C SER A 558 -32.68 -6.14 -17.00
N THR A 559 -33.68 -6.86 -16.50
CA THR A 559 -35.01 -6.93 -17.07
C THR A 559 -35.92 -5.96 -16.32
N ILE A 560 -36.45 -4.97 -17.00
CA ILE A 560 -37.18 -3.85 -16.40
C ILE A 560 -38.62 -3.86 -16.89
N THR A 561 -39.57 -4.02 -15.97
CA THR A 561 -41.01 -3.92 -16.22
C THR A 561 -41.43 -2.47 -15.98
N LEU A 562 -42.12 -1.90 -16.98
CA LEU A 562 -42.62 -0.54 -16.96
C LEU A 562 -43.92 -0.42 -16.14
N PRO A 563 -44.25 0.78 -15.63
CA PRO A 563 -45.52 1.04 -14.98
C PRO A 563 -46.70 0.84 -15.94
N GLU A 564 -47.82 0.48 -15.39
CA GLU A 564 -49.07 0.38 -16.18
C GLU A 564 -49.48 1.75 -16.71
N GLY A 565 -49.98 1.81 -17.94
CA GLY A 565 -50.35 3.05 -18.63
C GLY A 565 -49.15 3.84 -19.20
N TYR A 566 -47.93 3.31 -19.13
CA TYR A 566 -46.74 3.97 -19.69
C TYR A 566 -46.07 3.14 -20.77
N SER A 567 -45.47 3.83 -21.73
CA SER A 567 -44.69 3.20 -22.81
C SER A 567 -43.37 3.96 -23.05
N ILE A 568 -42.40 3.30 -23.66
CA ILE A 568 -41.14 3.94 -24.10
C ILE A 568 -41.33 4.43 -25.54
N THR A 569 -41.12 5.70 -25.75
CA THR A 569 -41.14 6.35 -27.06
C THR A 569 -39.99 5.85 -27.92
N SER A 570 -38.77 5.88 -27.38
CA SER A 570 -37.56 5.40 -28.05
C SER A 570 -36.55 4.81 -27.07
N LEU A 571 -35.91 3.73 -27.48
CA LEU A 571 -34.75 3.19 -26.76
C LEU A 571 -33.47 3.87 -27.28
N PRO A 572 -32.49 4.15 -26.40
CA PRO A 572 -31.20 4.60 -26.85
C PRO A 572 -30.54 3.59 -27.78
N LYS A 573 -29.74 4.09 -28.74
CA LYS A 573 -28.98 3.21 -29.63
C LYS A 573 -27.91 2.47 -28.83
N GLU A 574 -27.62 1.25 -29.23
CA GLU A 574 -26.46 0.46 -28.77
C GLU A 574 -25.18 1.30 -28.83
N LYS A 575 -24.29 1.12 -27.84
CA LYS A 575 -23.00 1.80 -27.82
C LYS A 575 -21.88 0.86 -27.47
N LYS A 576 -20.98 0.64 -28.42
CA LYS A 576 -19.72 -0.08 -28.22
C LYS A 576 -18.55 0.91 -28.27
N ILE A 577 -17.65 0.85 -27.28
CA ILE A 577 -16.41 1.64 -27.19
C ILE A 577 -15.31 0.65 -26.84
N GLU A 578 -14.41 0.41 -27.77
CA GLU A 578 -13.30 -0.52 -27.59
C GLU A 578 -11.97 0.21 -27.85
N ASN A 579 -10.98 -0.03 -27.01
CA ASN A 579 -9.64 0.54 -27.13
C ASN A 579 -8.62 -0.29 -26.34
N LYS A 580 -7.38 0.14 -26.31
CA LYS A 580 -6.30 -0.57 -25.58
C LYS A 580 -6.55 -0.76 -24.10
N PHE A 581 -7.38 0.06 -23.46
CA PHE A 581 -7.67 -0.01 -22.01
C PHE A 581 -8.80 -0.97 -21.67
N GLY A 582 -9.61 -1.36 -22.64
CA GLY A 582 -10.73 -2.29 -22.45
C GLY A 582 -11.90 -2.08 -23.38
N LEU A 583 -13.02 -2.65 -22.99
CA LEU A 583 -14.29 -2.64 -23.70
C LEU A 583 -15.39 -2.07 -22.81
N TYR A 584 -16.19 -1.17 -23.35
CA TYR A 584 -17.48 -0.77 -22.81
C TYR A 584 -18.55 -0.99 -23.86
N HIS A 585 -19.59 -1.77 -23.51
CA HIS A 585 -20.66 -2.12 -24.43
C HIS A 585 -22.00 -2.11 -23.70
N ILE A 586 -22.97 -1.38 -24.24
CA ILE A 586 -24.36 -1.37 -23.74
C ILE A 586 -25.31 -1.65 -24.89
N GLN A 587 -26.33 -2.44 -24.59
CA GLN A 587 -27.40 -2.87 -25.52
C GLN A 587 -28.75 -2.75 -24.84
N PHE A 588 -29.76 -2.44 -25.64
CA PHE A 588 -31.12 -2.28 -25.22
C PHE A 588 -32.01 -3.15 -26.15
N GLU A 589 -32.93 -3.88 -25.57
CA GLU A 589 -33.82 -4.77 -26.27
C GLU A 589 -35.23 -4.58 -25.72
N ARG A 590 -36.22 -4.34 -26.57
CA ARG A 590 -37.64 -4.37 -26.21
C ARG A 590 -38.12 -5.81 -26.30
N ILE A 591 -38.42 -6.44 -25.16
CA ILE A 591 -38.93 -7.81 -25.10
C ILE A 591 -40.43 -7.82 -25.50
N ASN A 592 -41.18 -6.86 -24.97
CA ASN A 592 -42.59 -6.60 -25.30
C ASN A 592 -42.93 -5.14 -24.96
N GLU A 593 -44.21 -4.75 -25.07
CA GLU A 593 -44.65 -3.37 -24.78
C GLU A 593 -44.33 -2.88 -23.37
N LYS A 594 -44.31 -3.78 -22.38
CA LYS A 594 -44.11 -3.45 -20.94
C LYS A 594 -42.75 -3.85 -20.43
N THR A 595 -41.87 -4.46 -21.22
CA THR A 595 -40.60 -5.02 -20.70
C THR A 595 -39.44 -4.71 -21.62
N ILE A 596 -38.40 -4.16 -21.02
CA ILE A 596 -37.12 -3.92 -21.68
C ILE A 596 -36.00 -4.70 -21.01
N LYS A 597 -35.00 -5.07 -21.79
CA LYS A 597 -33.79 -5.70 -21.31
C LYS A 597 -32.59 -4.78 -21.59
N TYR A 598 -31.82 -4.53 -20.57
CA TYR A 598 -30.59 -3.78 -20.61
C TYR A 598 -29.41 -4.69 -20.37
N ARG A 599 -28.42 -4.69 -21.26
CA ARG A 599 -27.16 -5.41 -21.10
C ARG A 599 -26.00 -4.44 -21.08
N ARG A 600 -25.05 -4.68 -20.20
CA ARG A 600 -23.84 -3.87 -20.09
C ARG A 600 -22.63 -4.76 -19.84
N THR A 601 -21.55 -4.51 -20.57
CA THR A 601 -20.22 -5.08 -20.33
C THR A 601 -19.23 -3.94 -20.16
N LEU A 602 -18.49 -3.96 -19.06
CA LEU A 602 -17.35 -3.08 -18.84
C LEU A 602 -16.13 -3.92 -18.49
N SER A 603 -15.07 -3.81 -19.29
CA SER A 603 -13.78 -4.37 -18.94
C SER A 603 -12.70 -3.28 -18.90
N LEU A 604 -11.78 -3.44 -17.94
CA LEU A 604 -10.51 -2.67 -17.89
C LEU A 604 -9.33 -3.64 -17.91
N LYS A 605 -8.29 -3.29 -18.64
CA LYS A 605 -7.04 -4.05 -18.72
C LYS A 605 -6.00 -3.44 -17.79
N LYS A 606 -5.38 -4.28 -16.94
CA LYS A 606 -4.19 -3.88 -16.15
C LYS A 606 -3.04 -3.53 -17.10
N GLY A 607 -2.29 -2.48 -16.80
CA GLY A 607 -1.11 -2.13 -17.59
C GLY A 607 -0.48 -0.81 -17.17
N ILE A 608 0.73 -0.60 -17.68
CA ILE A 608 1.43 0.68 -17.67
C ILE A 608 1.45 1.17 -19.11
N TYR A 609 0.99 2.39 -19.34
CA TYR A 609 0.84 2.99 -20.66
C TYR A 609 1.63 4.31 -20.71
N PRO A 610 2.10 4.74 -21.88
CA PRO A 610 2.73 6.03 -22.05
C PRO A 610 1.86 7.19 -21.51
N LYS A 611 2.48 8.27 -21.07
CA LYS A 611 1.78 9.45 -20.51
C LYS A 611 0.82 10.09 -21.51
N GLU A 612 1.12 9.99 -22.80
CA GLU A 612 0.33 10.50 -23.94
C GLU A 612 -1.05 9.82 -24.01
N ASP A 613 -1.14 8.57 -23.58
CA ASP A 613 -2.36 7.79 -23.58
C ASP A 613 -3.39 8.23 -22.53
N TYR A 614 -2.96 9.06 -21.58
CA TYR A 614 -3.83 9.48 -20.49
C TYR A 614 -5.07 10.27 -20.95
N ALA A 615 -4.93 11.10 -21.97
CA ALA A 615 -6.05 11.87 -22.53
C ALA A 615 -7.12 10.93 -23.09
N LEU A 616 -6.69 9.88 -23.83
CA LEU A 616 -7.57 8.85 -24.38
C LEU A 616 -8.23 8.03 -23.27
N PHE A 617 -7.47 7.62 -22.23
CA PHE A 617 -8.01 6.92 -21.07
C PHE A 617 -9.07 7.76 -20.32
N ARG A 618 -8.78 9.05 -20.11
CA ARG A 618 -9.74 9.95 -19.48
C ARG A 618 -11.01 10.12 -20.32
N LYS A 619 -10.88 10.23 -21.65
CA LYS A 619 -12.02 10.27 -22.59
C LYS A 619 -12.85 8.98 -22.47
N TYR A 620 -12.20 7.83 -22.41
CA TYR A 620 -12.86 6.53 -22.23
C TYR A 620 -13.66 6.51 -20.91
N CYS A 621 -13.05 6.87 -19.78
CA CYS A 621 -13.75 6.93 -18.48
C CYS A 621 -14.93 7.94 -18.50
N LYS A 622 -14.78 9.09 -19.18
CA LYS A 622 -15.86 10.09 -19.31
C LYS A 622 -17.03 9.54 -20.12
N LEU A 623 -16.77 8.80 -21.18
CA LEU A 623 -17.81 8.18 -22.01
C LEU A 623 -18.53 7.09 -21.24
N ILE A 624 -17.83 6.20 -20.52
CA ILE A 624 -18.45 5.19 -19.65
C ILE A 624 -19.40 5.88 -18.65
N ALA A 625 -18.90 6.90 -17.93
CA ALA A 625 -19.70 7.63 -16.97
C ALA A 625 -20.94 8.30 -17.61
N LYS A 626 -20.81 8.83 -18.82
CA LYS A 626 -21.92 9.42 -19.57
C LYS A 626 -23.00 8.37 -19.86
N TYR A 627 -22.61 7.23 -20.44
CA TYR A 627 -23.54 6.19 -20.85
C TYR A 627 -24.12 5.40 -19.66
N ASP A 628 -23.39 5.24 -18.56
CA ASP A 628 -23.92 4.66 -17.32
C ASP A 628 -24.95 5.57 -16.62
N ASN A 629 -25.06 6.84 -17.00
CA ASN A 629 -26.03 7.81 -16.49
C ASN A 629 -27.15 8.11 -17.50
N LEU A 630 -27.31 7.30 -18.56
CA LEU A 630 -28.42 7.44 -19.49
C LEU A 630 -29.77 7.37 -18.77
N ARG A 631 -30.68 8.23 -19.19
CA ARG A 631 -32.08 8.25 -18.75
C ARG A 631 -32.97 7.74 -19.87
N ILE A 632 -34.00 7.04 -19.49
CA ILE A 632 -35.08 6.60 -20.36
C ILE A 632 -36.29 7.42 -20.02
N GLU A 633 -36.99 7.89 -21.03
CA GLU A 633 -38.26 8.59 -20.92
C GLU A 633 -39.40 7.62 -21.18
N LEU A 634 -40.37 7.67 -20.29
CA LEU A 634 -41.67 6.96 -20.41
C LEU A 634 -42.76 7.99 -20.65
N THR A 635 -43.60 7.75 -21.62
CA THR A 635 -44.76 8.58 -21.96
C THR A 635 -46.04 7.84 -21.53
N LYS A 636 -46.95 8.58 -20.93
CA LYS A 636 -48.29 8.04 -20.61
C LYS A 636 -49.04 7.72 -21.92
N LYS A 637 -49.70 6.56 -21.96
CA LYS A 637 -50.56 6.13 -23.11
C LYS A 637 -51.90 6.83 -23.07
#